data_2dea30bae6f820515c5e1e89d73f1ef3
#
_entry.id   2dea30bae6f820515c5e1e89d73f1ef3
#
_cell.length_a   1.000
_cell.length_b   1.000
_cell.length_c   1.000
_cell.angle_alpha   90.00
_cell.angle_beta   90.00
_cell.angle_gamma   90.00
#
_symmetry.space_group_name_H-M   'P 1'
#
loop_
_entity.id
_entity.type
_entity.pdbx_description
1 polymer ?
#
loop_
_entity_poly.entity_id
_entity_poly.type
_entity_poly.pdbx_seq_one_letter_code
_entity_poly.pdbx_strand_id
1 'polypeptide(L)'
;MLPPLGLDNRSSDDKEIQLDAAFTTSPREVLQRKDFETMTVEELAAVRAMLSNLRLPLPELPVRRTTPALRGHRIDLRATLRRATGAAGTLSPLAWRRRQRRTPPLVVLCDISGSMDRYARMLLHFLHAITNDRDRVHVLLFGTRLTNVTRHLKHRDVDVALSRVTTAVSDWAGGTRIGSSLEEFNRLWSRRLLGQNAVVLLITDGLEADAGLDLGKEIERLHKSCRRLVWLNPLLRYEGFEARPAGIKAMLPHVDDFLPVHNFDSLTALAAALERPQSRGRSNSRMSETPRTQLRTH
;
A
#
# COMPACT_ATOMS: atom_id res chain seq x y z
N MET A 1 -20.19 -66.71 -32.50
CA MET A 1 -20.98 -65.53 -32.17
C MET A 1 -20.23 -64.79 -31.08
N LEU A 2 -19.45 -63.76 -31.44
CA LEU A 2 -18.58 -62.97 -30.57
C LEU A 2 -19.27 -61.63 -30.26
N PRO A 3 -19.20 -61.13 -29.04
CA PRO A 3 -19.66 -59.80 -28.75
C PRO A 3 -18.57 -58.72 -29.01
N PRO A 4 -18.88 -57.48 -29.32
CA PRO A 4 -17.93 -56.46 -29.68
C PRO A 4 -17.32 -55.80 -28.44
N LEU A 5 -16.03 -55.52 -28.55
CA LEU A 5 -15.23 -54.69 -27.61
C LEU A 5 -15.64 -53.21 -27.69
N GLY A 6 -16.16 -52.69 -26.61
CA GLY A 6 -16.28 -51.23 -26.40
C GLY A 6 -14.96 -50.65 -25.90
N LEU A 7 -14.30 -49.89 -26.72
CA LEU A 7 -13.14 -49.09 -26.35
C LEU A 7 -13.61 -47.80 -25.68
N ASP A 8 -13.30 -47.68 -24.41
CA ASP A 8 -13.54 -46.50 -23.60
C ASP A 8 -12.43 -45.46 -23.90
N ASN A 9 -12.73 -44.47 -24.76
CA ASN A 9 -11.78 -43.49 -25.26
C ASN A 9 -12.05 -42.10 -24.61
N ARG A 10 -12.33 -42.09 -23.30
CA ARG A 10 -12.64 -40.82 -22.57
C ARG A 10 -11.55 -40.31 -21.63
N SER A 11 -10.38 -40.96 -21.53
CA SER A 11 -9.35 -40.57 -20.56
C SER A 11 -8.14 -39.82 -21.14
N SER A 12 -8.03 -39.69 -22.46
CA SER A 12 -6.92 -38.98 -23.11
C SER A 12 -7.19 -37.50 -23.36
N ASP A 13 -8.43 -37.13 -23.61
CA ASP A 13 -8.78 -35.71 -23.91
C ASP A 13 -8.69 -34.77 -22.69
N ASP A 14 -9.01 -35.29 -21.48
CA ASP A 14 -8.93 -34.50 -20.26
C ASP A 14 -7.48 -34.19 -19.83
N LYS A 15 -6.51 -35.04 -20.20
CA LYS A 15 -5.09 -34.80 -19.93
C LYS A 15 -4.45 -33.83 -20.93
N GLU A 16 -4.87 -33.86 -22.19
CA GLU A 16 -4.40 -32.89 -23.20
C GLU A 16 -4.93 -31.48 -22.92
N ILE A 17 -6.18 -31.34 -22.49
CA ILE A 17 -6.76 -30.04 -22.13
C ILE A 17 -6.07 -29.41 -20.91
N GLN A 18 -5.62 -30.22 -19.95
CA GLN A 18 -4.86 -29.72 -18.81
C GLN A 18 -3.42 -29.30 -19.17
N LEU A 19 -2.81 -29.97 -20.14
CA LEU A 19 -1.47 -29.61 -20.64
C LEU A 19 -1.50 -28.33 -21.48
N ASP A 20 -2.49 -28.10 -22.31
CA ASP A 20 -2.63 -26.88 -23.11
C ASP A 20 -2.94 -25.63 -22.22
N ALA A 21 -3.68 -25.78 -21.13
CA ALA A 21 -3.90 -24.70 -20.17
C ALA A 21 -2.62 -24.29 -19.43
N ALA A 22 -1.67 -25.21 -19.23
CA ALA A 22 -0.38 -24.90 -18.58
C ALA A 22 0.60 -24.19 -19.52
N PHE A 23 0.47 -24.31 -20.85
CA PHE A 23 1.35 -23.65 -21.82
C PHE A 23 0.93 -22.22 -22.19
N THR A 24 -0.26 -21.76 -21.81
CA THR A 24 -0.76 -20.41 -22.14
C THR A 24 -0.38 -19.35 -21.10
N THR A 25 0.11 -19.73 -19.93
CA THR A 25 0.48 -18.77 -18.89
C THR A 25 1.95 -18.36 -19.06
N SER A 26 2.20 -17.08 -19.27
CA SER A 26 3.56 -16.55 -19.38
C SER A 26 4.35 -16.83 -18.09
N PRO A 27 5.64 -17.23 -18.14
CA PRO A 27 6.49 -17.40 -16.96
C PRO A 27 6.47 -16.19 -16.04
N ARG A 28 6.28 -15.02 -16.62
CA ARG A 28 6.15 -13.76 -15.88
C ARG A 28 4.85 -13.68 -15.07
N GLU A 29 3.73 -14.16 -15.61
CA GLU A 29 2.44 -14.17 -14.89
C GLU A 29 2.45 -15.14 -13.72
N VAL A 30 3.06 -16.31 -13.90
CA VAL A 30 3.26 -17.28 -12.81
C VAL A 30 4.07 -16.64 -11.68
N LEU A 31 5.15 -15.94 -12.04
CA LEU A 31 6.01 -15.26 -11.07
C LEU A 31 5.29 -14.13 -10.33
N GLN A 32 4.40 -13.40 -10.99
CA GLN A 32 3.61 -12.32 -10.37
C GLN A 32 2.64 -12.82 -9.30
N ARG A 33 2.09 -14.03 -9.48
CA ARG A 33 1.14 -14.66 -8.55
C ARG A 33 1.82 -15.46 -7.45
N LYS A 34 3.07 -15.85 -7.65
CA LYS A 34 3.82 -16.65 -6.67
C LYS A 34 4.04 -15.86 -5.39
N ASP A 35 3.87 -16.53 -4.24
CA ASP A 35 4.09 -15.95 -2.92
C ASP A 35 5.57 -15.69 -2.68
N PHE A 36 5.91 -14.51 -2.16
CA PHE A 36 7.29 -14.09 -1.84
C PHE A 36 8.00 -15.07 -0.90
N GLU A 37 7.26 -15.70 0.01
CA GLU A 37 7.79 -16.69 0.95
C GLU A 37 8.33 -17.95 0.26
N THR A 38 7.74 -18.35 -0.88
CA THR A 38 8.05 -19.59 -1.59
C THR A 38 8.97 -19.39 -2.78
N MET A 39 9.41 -18.16 -3.05
CA MET A 39 10.27 -17.85 -4.20
C MET A 39 11.72 -18.31 -3.99
N THR A 40 12.34 -18.78 -5.08
CA THR A 40 13.79 -19.02 -5.14
C THR A 40 14.58 -17.70 -5.21
N VAL A 41 15.89 -17.76 -5.07
CA VAL A 41 16.77 -16.57 -5.14
C VAL A 41 16.71 -15.89 -6.51
N GLU A 42 16.65 -16.70 -7.59
CA GLU A 42 16.55 -16.21 -8.97
C GLU A 42 15.18 -15.54 -9.22
N GLU A 43 14.10 -16.16 -8.74
CA GLU A 43 12.76 -15.60 -8.83
C GLU A 43 12.63 -14.27 -8.06
N LEU A 44 13.22 -14.21 -6.86
CA LEU A 44 13.28 -12.98 -6.09
C LEU A 44 14.04 -11.87 -6.82
N ALA A 45 15.13 -12.21 -7.54
CA ALA A 45 15.88 -11.23 -8.34
C ALA A 45 15.02 -10.68 -9.49
N ALA A 46 14.25 -11.55 -10.17
CA ALA A 46 13.34 -11.13 -11.23
C ALA A 46 12.21 -10.22 -10.70
N VAL A 47 11.62 -10.55 -9.55
CA VAL A 47 10.59 -9.73 -8.91
C VAL A 47 11.15 -8.38 -8.44
N ARG A 48 12.39 -8.33 -7.94
CA ARG A 48 13.06 -7.05 -7.60
C ARG A 48 13.17 -6.12 -8.80
N ALA A 49 13.51 -6.65 -9.97
CA ALA A 49 13.55 -5.86 -11.21
C ALA A 49 12.14 -5.34 -11.59
N MET A 50 11.08 -6.10 -11.33
CA MET A 50 9.70 -5.65 -11.53
C MET A 50 9.30 -4.58 -10.52
N LEU A 51 9.66 -4.74 -9.24
CA LEU A 51 9.39 -3.78 -8.17
C LEU A 51 10.03 -2.42 -8.42
N SER A 52 11.22 -2.36 -9.02
CA SER A 52 11.89 -1.09 -9.35
C SER A 52 11.09 -0.22 -10.33
N ASN A 53 10.20 -0.83 -11.12
CA ASN A 53 9.33 -0.15 -12.07
C ASN A 53 7.91 0.09 -11.52
N LEU A 54 7.59 -0.43 -10.33
CA LEU A 54 6.28 -0.28 -9.73
C LEU A 54 6.06 1.15 -9.24
N ARG A 55 5.00 1.77 -9.70
CA ARG A 55 4.60 3.11 -9.28
C ARG A 55 3.31 3.05 -8.49
N LEU A 56 3.26 3.82 -7.40
CA LEU A 56 2.02 3.96 -6.62
C LEU A 56 1.32 5.25 -7.02
N PRO A 57 0.24 5.22 -7.80
CA PRO A 57 -0.48 6.43 -8.19
C PRO A 57 -1.25 6.99 -6.98
N LEU A 58 -0.85 8.16 -6.49
CA LEU A 58 -1.61 8.91 -5.51
C LEU A 58 -2.23 10.13 -6.18
N PRO A 59 -3.57 10.28 -6.17
CA PRO A 59 -4.23 11.39 -6.82
C PRO A 59 -3.82 12.71 -6.17
N GLU A 60 -3.53 13.69 -7.01
CA GLU A 60 -3.25 15.04 -6.53
C GLU A 60 -4.48 15.66 -5.87
N LEU A 61 -4.27 16.30 -4.74
CA LEU A 61 -5.31 16.95 -3.95
C LEU A 61 -5.19 18.47 -3.98
N PRO A 62 -6.30 19.19 -4.03
CA PRO A 62 -6.28 20.64 -3.91
C PRO A 62 -5.84 21.03 -2.50
N VAL A 63 -4.79 21.84 -2.42
CA VAL A 63 -4.29 22.40 -1.14
C VAL A 63 -4.85 23.81 -0.90
N ARG A 64 -4.71 24.32 0.32
CA ARG A 64 -5.17 25.69 0.66
C ARG A 64 -4.40 26.77 -0.10
N ARG A 65 -3.17 26.52 -0.51
CA ARG A 65 -2.37 27.47 -1.30
C ARG A 65 -2.98 27.66 -2.68
N THR A 66 -2.96 28.92 -3.13
CA THR A 66 -3.44 29.31 -4.45
C THR A 66 -2.30 29.84 -5.29
N THR A 67 -2.36 29.61 -6.61
CA THR A 67 -1.43 30.14 -7.61
C THR A 67 -2.16 31.03 -8.59
N PRO A 68 -1.50 32.06 -9.17
CA PRO A 68 -2.06 32.83 -10.27
C PRO A 68 -2.49 31.91 -11.42
N ALA A 69 -3.60 32.21 -12.07
CA ALA A 69 -4.13 31.46 -13.18
C ALA A 69 -4.89 32.38 -14.16
N LEU A 70 -4.99 31.97 -15.43
CA LEU A 70 -5.78 32.70 -16.43
C LEU A 70 -7.27 32.65 -16.10
N ARG A 71 -7.74 31.52 -15.58
CA ARG A 71 -9.11 31.31 -15.08
C ARG A 71 -9.04 30.61 -13.72
N GLY A 72 -9.88 31.00 -12.77
CA GLY A 72 -9.86 30.47 -11.41
C GLY A 72 -11.17 30.66 -10.68
N HIS A 73 -11.24 30.14 -9.46
CA HIS A 73 -12.41 30.25 -8.59
C HIS A 73 -12.33 31.41 -7.60
N ARG A 74 -11.20 32.13 -7.56
CA ARG A 74 -10.96 33.27 -6.68
C ARG A 74 -10.27 34.41 -7.42
N ILE A 75 -10.77 35.63 -7.25
CA ILE A 75 -10.14 36.84 -7.80
C ILE A 75 -8.94 37.23 -6.94
N ASP A 76 -7.84 37.59 -7.56
CA ASP A 76 -6.68 38.21 -6.94
C ASP A 76 -6.82 39.74 -7.02
N LEU A 77 -7.51 40.32 -6.03
CA LEU A 77 -7.77 41.76 -5.99
C LEU A 77 -6.47 42.57 -6.01
N ARG A 78 -5.43 42.12 -5.28
CA ARG A 78 -4.13 42.81 -5.24
C ARG A 78 -3.44 42.82 -6.61
N ALA A 79 -3.47 41.72 -7.33
CA ALA A 79 -2.90 41.62 -8.68
C ALA A 79 -3.75 42.40 -9.68
N THR A 80 -5.08 42.38 -9.58
CA THR A 80 -6.00 43.17 -10.41
C THR A 80 -5.76 44.67 -10.25
N LEU A 81 -5.70 45.15 -9.00
CA LEU A 81 -5.44 46.58 -8.73
C LEU A 81 -4.06 47.03 -9.24
N ARG A 82 -3.01 46.23 -9.04
CA ARG A 82 -1.68 46.58 -9.58
C ARG A 82 -1.67 46.66 -11.11
N ARG A 83 -2.46 45.83 -11.80
CA ARG A 83 -2.59 45.92 -13.25
C ARG A 83 -3.39 47.15 -13.68
N ALA A 84 -4.46 47.47 -12.95
CA ALA A 84 -5.30 48.64 -13.24
C ALA A 84 -4.54 49.97 -13.07
N THR A 85 -3.73 50.09 -11.99
CA THR A 85 -2.90 51.28 -11.79
C THR A 85 -1.79 51.44 -12.81
N GLY A 86 -1.25 50.33 -13.37
CA GLY A 86 -0.22 50.41 -14.42
C GLY A 86 -0.79 50.63 -15.82
N ALA A 87 -2.09 50.48 -16.04
CA ALA A 87 -2.74 50.57 -17.36
C ALA A 87 -3.36 51.91 -17.67
N ALA A 88 -2.96 53.01 -17.01
CA ALA A 88 -3.41 54.37 -17.25
C ALA A 88 -4.93 54.52 -17.46
N GLY A 89 -5.75 53.87 -16.63
CA GLY A 89 -7.20 53.97 -16.66
C GLY A 89 -7.94 53.07 -17.65
N THR A 90 -7.25 52.19 -18.36
CA THR A 90 -7.92 51.19 -19.22
C THR A 90 -8.45 50.04 -18.37
N LEU A 91 -9.59 49.44 -18.79
CA LEU A 91 -10.17 48.28 -18.13
C LEU A 91 -9.18 47.10 -18.13
N SER A 92 -8.56 46.84 -17.01
CA SER A 92 -7.65 45.70 -16.90
C SER A 92 -8.43 44.41 -16.59
N PRO A 93 -8.13 43.30 -17.27
CA PRO A 93 -8.80 42.05 -16.99
C PRO A 93 -8.53 41.57 -15.56
N LEU A 94 -9.54 40.95 -14.94
CA LEU A 94 -9.42 40.41 -13.57
C LEU A 94 -8.31 39.37 -13.50
N ALA A 95 -7.49 39.49 -12.48
CA ALA A 95 -6.51 38.46 -12.15
C ALA A 95 -7.16 37.35 -11.32
N TRP A 96 -6.94 36.12 -11.71
CA TRP A 96 -7.54 34.96 -11.06
C TRP A 96 -6.52 34.13 -10.32
N ARG A 97 -6.99 33.36 -9.33
CA ARG A 97 -6.22 32.36 -8.60
C ARG A 97 -6.95 31.03 -8.61
N ARG A 98 -6.18 29.94 -8.74
CA ARG A 98 -6.67 28.56 -8.56
C ARG A 98 -5.98 27.88 -7.40
N ARG A 99 -6.62 26.91 -6.76
CA ARG A 99 -5.98 26.08 -5.74
C ARG A 99 -4.85 25.28 -6.36
N GLN A 100 -3.69 25.29 -5.73
CA GLN A 100 -2.60 24.42 -6.12
C GLN A 100 -2.98 22.95 -5.82
N ARG A 101 -2.63 22.05 -6.71
CA ARG A 101 -2.77 20.60 -6.48
C ARG A 101 -1.41 20.03 -6.09
N ARG A 102 -1.40 19.08 -5.17
CA ARG A 102 -0.19 18.38 -4.73
C ARG A 102 -0.51 16.94 -4.39
N THR A 103 0.43 16.06 -4.68
CA THR A 103 0.38 14.67 -4.22
C THR A 103 0.49 14.64 -2.69
N PRO A 104 -0.38 13.91 -1.98
CA PRO A 104 -0.32 13.77 -0.54
C PRO A 104 0.96 13.04 -0.11
N PRO A 105 1.46 13.26 1.13
CA PRO A 105 2.51 12.44 1.70
C PRO A 105 2.06 11.00 1.83
N LEU A 106 3.00 10.08 1.62
CA LEU A 106 2.84 8.65 1.90
C LEU A 106 3.65 8.31 3.15
N VAL A 107 3.01 7.76 4.16
CA VAL A 107 3.66 7.29 5.37
C VAL A 107 3.49 5.78 5.45
N VAL A 108 4.57 5.06 5.57
CA VAL A 108 4.56 3.60 5.71
C VAL A 108 5.03 3.21 7.09
N LEU A 109 4.22 2.43 7.77
CA LEU A 109 4.53 1.75 9.03
C LEU A 109 4.64 0.27 8.72
N CYS A 110 5.84 -0.30 8.78
CA CYS A 110 6.08 -1.69 8.37
C CYS A 110 6.62 -2.50 9.54
N ASP A 111 5.95 -3.58 9.82
CA ASP A 111 6.32 -4.60 10.80
C ASP A 111 7.51 -5.43 10.30
N ILE A 112 8.48 -5.64 11.18
CA ILE A 112 9.68 -6.46 10.95
C ILE A 112 9.82 -7.57 11.98
N SER A 113 8.72 -7.97 12.62
CA SER A 113 8.68 -9.09 13.56
C SER A 113 9.08 -10.41 12.92
N GLY A 114 9.31 -11.43 13.77
CA GLY A 114 9.73 -12.75 13.31
C GLY A 114 8.72 -13.41 12.36
N SER A 115 7.42 -13.20 12.55
CA SER A 115 6.36 -13.69 11.64
C SER A 115 6.40 -13.01 10.26
N MET A 116 6.92 -11.78 10.21
CA MET A 116 7.05 -10.99 8.99
C MET A 116 8.40 -11.17 8.27
N ASP A 117 9.39 -11.85 8.87
CA ASP A 117 10.78 -11.91 8.38
C ASP A 117 10.87 -12.36 6.91
N ARG A 118 10.09 -13.36 6.51
CA ARG A 118 10.06 -13.88 5.13
C ARG A 118 9.59 -12.85 4.11
N TYR A 119 8.66 -11.98 4.51
CA TYR A 119 8.14 -10.89 3.67
C TYR A 119 8.99 -9.63 3.76
N ALA A 120 9.61 -9.39 4.91
CA ALA A 120 10.29 -8.15 5.25
C ALA A 120 11.35 -7.77 4.20
N ARG A 121 12.13 -8.74 3.70
CA ARG A 121 13.16 -8.50 2.68
C ARG A 121 12.55 -7.96 1.38
N MET A 122 11.48 -8.58 0.87
CA MET A 122 10.81 -8.11 -0.35
C MET A 122 10.08 -6.79 -0.14
N LEU A 123 9.47 -6.61 1.03
CA LEU A 123 8.85 -5.35 1.40
C LEU A 123 9.88 -4.22 1.47
N LEU A 124 11.10 -4.45 1.95
CA LEU A 124 12.16 -3.44 1.92
C LEU A 124 12.55 -3.03 0.49
N HIS A 125 12.62 -3.97 -0.46
CA HIS A 125 12.83 -3.62 -1.87
C HIS A 125 11.68 -2.77 -2.42
N PHE A 126 10.45 -3.12 -2.11
CA PHE A 126 9.28 -2.33 -2.45
C PHE A 126 9.33 -0.92 -1.81
N LEU A 127 9.67 -0.84 -0.51
CA LEU A 127 9.79 0.44 0.22
C LEU A 127 10.92 1.30 -0.35
N HIS A 128 12.04 0.69 -0.75
CA HIS A 128 13.11 1.39 -1.44
C HIS A 128 12.63 1.98 -2.77
N ALA A 129 11.94 1.19 -3.61
CA ALA A 129 11.43 1.63 -4.90
C ALA A 129 10.49 2.84 -4.75
N ILE A 130 9.48 2.76 -3.88
CA ILE A 130 8.53 3.86 -3.68
C ILE A 130 9.14 5.10 -3.02
N THR A 131 10.18 4.93 -2.17
CA THR A 131 10.89 6.05 -1.52
C THR A 131 11.73 6.84 -2.52
N ASN A 132 12.26 6.18 -3.55
CA ASN A 132 13.06 6.81 -4.61
C ASN A 132 12.22 7.32 -5.78
N ASP A 133 10.97 6.82 -5.95
CA ASP A 133 10.03 7.34 -6.94
C ASP A 133 9.40 8.69 -6.53
N ARG A 134 9.41 9.06 -5.23
CA ARG A 134 8.66 10.21 -4.71
C ARG A 134 9.40 10.99 -3.63
N ASP A 135 9.20 12.30 -3.64
CA ASP A 135 9.83 13.20 -2.66
C ASP A 135 9.25 13.09 -1.24
N ARG A 136 7.98 12.70 -1.11
CA ARG A 136 7.23 12.80 0.15
C ARG A 136 6.78 11.45 0.67
N VAL A 137 7.72 10.52 0.74
CA VAL A 137 7.54 9.20 1.37
C VAL A 137 8.31 9.18 2.67
N HIS A 138 7.66 8.67 3.71
CA HIS A 138 8.24 8.46 5.04
C HIS A 138 8.04 7.00 5.41
N VAL A 139 9.13 6.31 5.75
CA VAL A 139 9.12 4.89 6.13
C VAL A 139 9.63 4.73 7.54
N LEU A 140 8.82 4.10 8.37
CA LEU A 140 9.17 3.71 9.73
C LEU A 140 8.97 2.19 9.84
N LEU A 141 9.98 1.53 10.39
CA LEU A 141 9.92 0.11 10.71
C LEU A 141 9.64 -0.05 12.20
N PHE A 142 8.91 -1.09 12.56
CA PHE A 142 8.62 -1.40 13.96
C PHE A 142 8.67 -2.92 14.21
N GLY A 143 9.17 -3.28 15.36
CA GLY A 143 9.13 -4.58 15.99
C GLY A 143 8.87 -4.33 17.46
N THR A 144 9.92 -4.27 18.27
CA THR A 144 9.85 -3.83 19.68
C THR A 144 9.97 -2.31 19.82
N ARG A 145 10.53 -1.63 18.81
CA ARG A 145 10.76 -0.17 18.76
C ARG A 145 10.37 0.39 17.39
N LEU A 146 10.02 1.66 17.37
CA LEU A 146 9.73 2.39 16.12
C LEU A 146 10.99 3.09 15.60
N THR A 147 11.45 2.74 14.41
CA THR A 147 12.67 3.29 13.80
C THR A 147 12.37 3.95 12.45
N ASN A 148 12.75 5.23 12.30
CA ASN A 148 12.60 5.93 11.02
C ASN A 148 13.77 5.63 10.09
N VAL A 149 13.51 4.89 9.02
CA VAL A 149 14.51 4.44 8.04
C VAL A 149 14.47 5.22 6.72
N THR A 150 13.65 6.26 6.60
CA THR A 150 13.46 7.03 5.37
C THR A 150 14.78 7.48 4.74
N ARG A 151 15.72 7.98 5.54
CA ARG A 151 17.02 8.47 5.04
C ARG A 151 17.90 7.35 4.48
N HIS A 152 17.82 6.16 5.09
CA HIS A 152 18.59 4.99 4.64
C HIS A 152 18.07 4.46 3.31
N LEU A 153 16.74 4.42 3.13
CA LEU A 153 16.08 3.99 1.90
C LEU A 153 16.24 4.97 0.74
N LYS A 154 16.58 6.22 0.98
CA LYS A 154 16.88 7.21 -0.09
C LYS A 154 18.23 7.00 -0.78
N HIS A 155 19.03 6.08 -0.32
CA HIS A 155 20.27 5.75 -1.02
C HIS A 155 19.94 5.12 -2.37
N ARG A 156 20.65 5.56 -3.42
CA ARG A 156 20.37 5.14 -4.81
C ARG A 156 20.59 3.64 -5.03
N ASP A 157 21.66 3.12 -4.44
CA ASP A 157 22.00 1.70 -4.46
C ASP A 157 21.13 0.96 -3.43
N VAL A 158 20.41 -0.07 -3.91
CA VAL A 158 19.47 -0.87 -3.10
C VAL A 158 20.18 -1.64 -2.02
N ASP A 159 21.30 -2.31 -2.35
CA ASP A 159 22.01 -3.19 -1.41
C ASP A 159 22.64 -2.37 -0.28
N VAL A 160 23.19 -1.20 -0.61
CA VAL A 160 23.67 -0.24 0.39
C VAL A 160 22.54 0.30 1.25
N ALA A 161 21.39 0.62 0.66
CA ALA A 161 20.22 1.08 1.40
C ALA A 161 19.74 0.03 2.42
N LEU A 162 19.60 -1.22 1.97
CA LEU A 162 19.16 -2.32 2.82
C LEU A 162 20.16 -2.64 3.93
N SER A 163 21.45 -2.66 3.63
CA SER A 163 22.50 -2.84 4.63
C SER A 163 22.44 -1.76 5.73
N ARG A 164 22.25 -0.49 5.34
CA ARG A 164 22.08 0.60 6.31
C ARG A 164 20.81 0.47 7.14
N VAL A 165 19.72 0.02 6.55
CA VAL A 165 18.46 -0.25 7.28
C VAL A 165 18.68 -1.36 8.30
N THR A 166 19.29 -2.48 7.90
CA THR A 166 19.58 -3.61 8.81
C THR A 166 20.48 -3.19 9.96
N THR A 167 21.46 -2.31 9.71
CA THR A 167 22.35 -1.78 10.78
C THR A 167 21.62 -0.82 11.72
N ALA A 168 20.68 -0.02 11.19
CA ALA A 168 19.93 0.96 11.97
C ALA A 168 18.83 0.34 12.85
N VAL A 169 18.36 -0.85 12.51
CA VAL A 169 17.30 -1.58 13.21
C VAL A 169 17.95 -2.69 14.06
N SER A 170 17.93 -2.53 15.37
CA SER A 170 18.60 -3.45 16.31
C SER A 170 17.74 -4.66 16.72
N ASP A 171 16.44 -4.62 16.47
CA ASP A 171 15.44 -5.60 16.91
C ASP A 171 14.77 -6.37 15.76
N TRP A 172 15.55 -6.64 14.72
CA TRP A 172 15.13 -7.44 13.58
C TRP A 172 14.67 -8.83 14.00
N ALA A 173 13.50 -9.28 13.52
CA ALA A 173 12.85 -10.55 13.90
C ALA A 173 12.57 -10.68 15.41
N GLY A 174 12.48 -9.58 16.14
CA GLY A 174 12.04 -9.53 17.53
C GLY A 174 10.53 -9.72 17.68
N GLY A 175 10.05 -9.56 18.91
CA GLY A 175 8.60 -9.56 19.20
C GLY A 175 7.89 -8.33 18.58
N THR A 176 6.58 -8.46 18.34
CA THR A 176 5.77 -7.39 17.78
C THR A 176 5.01 -6.66 18.89
N ARG A 177 5.17 -5.35 18.97
CA ARG A 177 4.40 -4.45 19.85
C ARG A 177 3.69 -3.40 19.02
N ILE A 178 2.62 -3.80 18.32
CA ILE A 178 1.90 -2.92 17.41
C ILE A 178 1.31 -1.72 18.17
N GLY A 179 0.64 -1.98 19.30
CA GLY A 179 0.01 -0.95 20.12
C GLY A 179 1.01 0.10 20.60
N SER A 180 2.13 -0.32 21.21
CA SER A 180 3.19 0.58 21.68
C SER A 180 3.82 1.39 20.54
N SER A 181 4.05 0.76 19.39
CA SER A 181 4.63 1.42 18.21
C SER A 181 3.68 2.44 17.60
N LEU A 182 2.37 2.16 17.58
CA LEU A 182 1.35 3.11 17.13
C LEU A 182 1.19 4.27 18.12
N GLU A 183 1.23 4.01 19.43
CA GLU A 183 1.23 5.07 20.45
C GLU A 183 2.42 6.00 20.27
N GLU A 184 3.63 5.45 20.13
CA GLU A 184 4.85 6.22 19.90
C GLU A 184 4.75 7.04 18.61
N PHE A 185 4.27 6.43 17.51
CA PHE A 185 4.03 7.13 16.25
C PHE A 185 3.05 8.29 16.42
N ASN A 186 1.91 8.04 17.05
CA ASN A 186 0.87 9.04 17.27
C ASN A 186 1.35 10.20 18.11
N ARG A 187 2.22 9.95 19.09
CA ARG A 187 2.77 10.98 19.99
C ARG A 187 3.88 11.80 19.35
N LEU A 188 4.84 11.14 18.68
CA LEU A 188 6.08 11.79 18.26
C LEU A 188 6.08 12.20 16.78
N TRP A 189 5.42 11.45 15.91
CA TRP A 189 5.58 11.57 14.45
C TRP A 189 4.33 12.09 13.73
N SER A 190 3.12 11.81 14.22
CA SER A 190 1.88 12.07 13.51
C SER A 190 1.74 13.54 13.08
N ARG A 191 2.03 14.50 13.95
CA ARG A 191 1.94 15.94 13.62
C ARG A 191 2.89 16.37 12.50
N ARG A 192 4.06 15.72 12.40
CA ARG A 192 5.08 16.04 11.39
C ARG A 192 4.80 15.40 10.05
N LEU A 193 4.34 14.14 10.07
CA LEU A 193 4.28 13.29 8.88
C LEU A 193 2.87 13.25 8.28
N LEU A 194 1.81 13.30 9.08
CA LEU A 194 0.43 13.18 8.62
C LEU A 194 -0.22 14.50 8.17
N GLY A 195 0.54 15.59 8.20
CA GLY A 195 0.08 16.87 7.65
C GLY A 195 -0.29 16.76 6.16
N GLN A 196 -1.21 17.63 5.70
CA GLN A 196 -1.57 17.77 4.28
C GLN A 196 -2.27 16.53 3.67
N ASN A 197 -3.16 15.89 4.42
CA ASN A 197 -3.94 14.73 3.96
C ASN A 197 -3.07 13.52 3.60
N ALA A 198 -2.14 13.12 4.44
CA ALA A 198 -1.29 11.96 4.23
C ALA A 198 -2.11 10.66 4.06
N VAL A 199 -1.58 9.76 3.22
CA VAL A 199 -2.02 8.37 3.12
C VAL A 199 -1.07 7.53 3.97
N VAL A 200 -1.62 6.63 4.78
CA VAL A 200 -0.85 5.71 5.63
C VAL A 200 -1.00 4.30 5.10
N LEU A 201 0.12 3.61 4.89
CA LEU A 201 0.17 2.17 4.67
C LEU A 201 0.66 1.53 5.97
N LEU A 202 -0.15 0.70 6.58
CA LEU A 202 0.22 -0.12 7.72
C LEU A 202 0.43 -1.55 7.23
N ILE A 203 1.65 -2.06 7.33
CA ILE A 203 2.04 -3.39 6.86
C ILE A 203 2.34 -4.24 8.09
N THR A 204 1.47 -5.17 8.43
CA THR A 204 1.62 -6.09 9.56
C THR A 204 0.64 -7.26 9.41
N ASP A 205 0.96 -8.40 9.97
CA ASP A 205 0.05 -9.55 10.06
C ASP A 205 -1.04 -9.36 11.13
N GLY A 206 -0.89 -8.35 12.00
CA GLY A 206 -1.85 -8.04 13.06
C GLY A 206 -1.76 -8.94 14.28
N LEU A 207 -0.66 -9.71 14.40
CA LEU A 207 -0.40 -10.56 15.58
C LEU A 207 0.26 -9.71 16.67
N GLU A 208 -0.52 -9.33 17.67
CA GLU A 208 -0.08 -8.50 18.81
C GLU A 208 0.45 -9.37 19.92
N ALA A 209 1.66 -9.08 20.39
CA ALA A 209 2.25 -9.75 21.56
C ALA A 209 1.98 -8.99 22.87
N ASP A 210 1.56 -7.73 22.80
CA ASP A 210 1.36 -6.88 23.97
C ASP A 210 -0.13 -6.70 24.29
N ALA A 211 -0.63 -7.43 25.27
CA ALA A 211 -2.01 -7.37 25.73
C ALA A 211 -2.35 -6.11 26.56
N GLY A 212 -1.37 -5.24 26.81
CA GLY A 212 -1.50 -4.13 27.78
C GLY A 212 -2.01 -2.79 27.21
N LEU A 213 -1.95 -2.57 25.90
CA LEU A 213 -2.36 -1.32 25.26
C LEU A 213 -3.65 -1.49 24.47
N ASP A 214 -4.50 -0.46 24.52
CA ASP A 214 -5.71 -0.40 23.70
C ASP A 214 -5.36 -0.11 22.23
N LEU A 215 -5.01 -1.20 21.50
CA LEU A 215 -4.67 -1.15 20.08
C LEU A 215 -5.79 -0.49 19.25
N GLY A 216 -7.05 -0.74 19.60
CA GLY A 216 -8.21 -0.13 18.93
C GLY A 216 -8.20 1.39 19.03
N LYS A 217 -7.85 1.93 20.19
CA LYS A 217 -7.76 3.38 20.41
C LYS A 217 -6.61 4.02 19.61
N GLU A 218 -5.45 3.37 19.57
CA GLU A 218 -4.30 3.94 18.86
C GLU A 218 -4.47 3.88 17.33
N ILE A 219 -5.08 2.83 16.80
CA ILE A 219 -5.40 2.74 15.37
C ILE A 219 -6.51 3.73 14.98
N GLU A 220 -7.53 3.91 15.83
CA GLU A 220 -8.57 4.93 15.64
C GLU A 220 -7.97 6.35 15.59
N ARG A 221 -7.02 6.64 16.49
CA ARG A 221 -6.31 7.92 16.53
C ARG A 221 -5.50 8.16 15.27
N LEU A 222 -4.80 7.13 14.78
CA LEU A 222 -4.06 7.15 13.52
C LEU A 222 -4.99 7.43 12.34
N HIS A 223 -6.11 6.70 12.24
CA HIS A 223 -7.12 6.87 11.19
C HIS A 223 -7.70 8.30 11.17
N LYS A 224 -8.04 8.86 12.35
CA LYS A 224 -8.53 10.25 12.45
C LYS A 224 -7.48 11.29 12.06
N SER A 225 -6.19 10.95 12.14
CA SER A 225 -5.07 11.86 11.86
C SER A 225 -4.60 11.84 10.41
N CYS A 226 -4.99 10.85 9.61
CA CYS A 226 -4.64 10.70 8.21
C CYS A 226 -5.86 10.88 7.30
N ARG A 227 -5.64 10.91 5.97
CA ARG A 227 -6.70 10.95 4.99
C ARG A 227 -7.25 9.55 4.70
N ARG A 228 -6.36 8.58 4.59
CA ARG A 228 -6.66 7.19 4.23
C ARG A 228 -5.69 6.29 4.95
N LEU A 229 -6.23 5.27 5.59
CA LEU A 229 -5.46 4.22 6.26
C LEU A 229 -5.68 2.90 5.52
N VAL A 230 -4.64 2.40 4.89
CA VAL A 230 -4.64 1.12 4.18
C VAL A 230 -3.84 0.12 4.99
N TRP A 231 -4.47 -0.96 5.39
CA TRP A 231 -3.80 -2.06 6.04
C TRP A 231 -3.45 -3.16 5.05
N LEU A 232 -2.17 -3.48 4.96
CA LEU A 232 -1.61 -4.52 4.12
C LEU A 232 -1.23 -5.71 4.99
N ASN A 233 -1.88 -6.86 4.77
CA ASN A 233 -1.65 -8.06 5.56
C ASN A 233 -1.22 -9.23 4.64
N PRO A 234 -0.03 -9.83 4.84
CA PRO A 234 0.45 -10.95 4.03
C PRO A 234 -0.35 -12.25 4.28
N LEU A 235 -0.97 -12.40 5.45
CA LEU A 235 -1.76 -13.59 5.80
C LEU A 235 -3.08 -13.71 5.03
N LEU A 236 -3.53 -12.64 4.34
CA LEU A 236 -4.72 -12.69 3.47
C LEU A 236 -4.55 -13.60 2.23
N ARG A 237 -3.40 -14.25 2.07
CA ARG A 237 -3.16 -15.26 1.03
C ARG A 237 -3.95 -16.55 1.23
N TYR A 238 -4.31 -16.85 2.48
CA TYR A 238 -4.99 -18.11 2.82
C TYR A 238 -6.48 -18.01 2.51
N GLU A 239 -6.98 -18.93 1.68
CA GLU A 239 -8.41 -19.14 1.51
C GLU A 239 -9.00 -19.58 2.85
N GLY A 240 -9.98 -18.83 3.38
CA GLY A 240 -10.53 -19.08 4.72
C GLY A 240 -9.84 -18.31 5.84
N PHE A 241 -9.05 -17.26 5.51
CA PHE A 241 -8.56 -16.34 6.54
C PHE A 241 -9.71 -15.80 7.38
N GLU A 242 -9.70 -16.12 8.67
CA GLU A 242 -10.67 -15.58 9.62
C GLU A 242 -9.96 -14.54 10.51
N ALA A 243 -10.60 -13.40 10.70
CA ALA A 243 -10.13 -12.34 11.58
C ALA A 243 -10.32 -12.74 13.07
N ARG A 244 -9.74 -13.89 13.49
CA ARG A 244 -9.87 -14.43 14.85
C ARG A 244 -8.99 -13.72 15.89
N PRO A 245 -7.71 -13.35 15.61
CA PRO A 245 -6.86 -12.69 16.58
C PRO A 245 -7.47 -11.37 17.09
N ALA A 246 -7.30 -11.13 18.38
CA ALA A 246 -7.85 -9.92 19.02
C ALA A 246 -7.31 -8.63 18.39
N GLY A 247 -6.04 -8.60 18.03
CA GLY A 247 -5.41 -7.47 17.34
C GLY A 247 -6.10 -7.14 16.01
N ILE A 248 -6.40 -8.16 15.19
CA ILE A 248 -7.08 -7.97 13.92
C ILE A 248 -8.48 -7.41 14.12
N LYS A 249 -9.25 -7.96 15.07
CA LYS A 249 -10.60 -7.47 15.40
C LYS A 249 -10.60 -6.02 15.89
N ALA A 250 -9.57 -5.64 16.66
CA ALA A 250 -9.45 -4.27 17.16
C ALA A 250 -9.10 -3.27 16.06
N MET A 251 -8.28 -3.66 15.08
CA MET A 251 -7.81 -2.76 14.03
C MET A 251 -8.79 -2.60 12.86
N LEU A 252 -9.46 -3.70 12.46
CA LEU A 252 -10.27 -3.77 11.24
C LEU A 252 -11.37 -2.69 11.13
N PRO A 253 -12.09 -2.29 12.20
CA PRO A 253 -13.11 -1.25 12.13
C PRO A 253 -12.57 0.15 11.79
N HIS A 254 -11.27 0.36 11.94
CA HIS A 254 -10.62 1.66 11.82
C HIS A 254 -9.76 1.81 10.57
N VAL A 255 -9.81 0.86 9.62
CA VAL A 255 -9.08 0.95 8.35
C VAL A 255 -10.01 1.20 7.19
N ASP A 256 -9.55 1.97 6.20
CA ASP A 256 -10.34 2.27 5.00
C ASP A 256 -10.28 1.13 3.99
N ASP A 257 -9.11 0.48 3.87
CA ASP A 257 -8.88 -0.66 2.98
C ASP A 257 -8.06 -1.72 3.71
N PHE A 258 -8.44 -2.98 3.51
CA PHE A 258 -7.73 -4.15 4.02
C PHE A 258 -7.36 -5.05 2.84
N LEU A 259 -6.07 -5.11 2.50
CA LEU A 259 -5.56 -5.69 1.25
C LEU A 259 -4.43 -6.70 1.52
N PRO A 260 -4.27 -7.73 0.68
CA PRO A 260 -3.13 -8.64 0.74
C PRO A 260 -1.82 -7.97 0.30
N VAL A 261 -0.68 -8.51 0.75
CA VAL A 261 0.66 -8.05 0.36
C VAL A 261 1.67 -9.21 0.30
N HIS A 262 1.29 -10.34 -0.27
CA HIS A 262 2.10 -11.56 -0.29
C HIS A 262 2.78 -11.85 -1.64
N ASN A 263 2.36 -11.20 -2.74
CA ASN A 263 2.91 -11.38 -4.08
C ASN A 263 2.94 -10.06 -4.88
N PHE A 264 3.49 -10.10 -6.10
CA PHE A 264 3.59 -8.90 -6.93
C PHE A 264 2.21 -8.40 -7.40
N ASP A 265 1.27 -9.29 -7.71
CA ASP A 265 -0.09 -8.91 -8.11
C ASP A 265 -0.82 -8.16 -7.00
N SER A 266 -0.61 -8.53 -5.73
CA SER A 266 -1.19 -7.83 -4.58
C SER A 266 -0.66 -6.38 -4.45
N LEU A 267 0.62 -6.15 -4.78
CA LEU A 267 1.19 -4.80 -4.83
C LEU A 267 0.66 -3.99 -6.02
N THR A 268 0.38 -4.64 -7.14
CA THR A 268 -0.28 -4.02 -8.29
C THR A 268 -1.74 -3.66 -7.96
N ALA A 269 -2.44 -4.53 -7.26
CA ALA A 269 -3.80 -4.27 -6.77
C ALA A 269 -3.82 -3.10 -5.76
N LEU A 270 -2.82 -2.99 -4.90
CA LEU A 270 -2.63 -1.82 -4.02
C LEU A 270 -2.49 -0.53 -4.84
N ALA A 271 -1.68 -0.54 -5.91
CA ALA A 271 -1.51 0.62 -6.78
C ALA A 271 -2.86 1.06 -7.38
N ALA A 272 -3.63 0.11 -7.92
CA ALA A 272 -4.97 0.37 -8.46
C ALA A 272 -5.97 0.85 -7.39
N ALA A 273 -5.88 0.34 -6.16
CA ALA A 273 -6.72 0.78 -5.05
C ALA A 273 -6.40 2.23 -4.64
N LEU A 274 -5.12 2.62 -4.61
CA LEU A 274 -4.70 3.97 -4.25
C LEU A 274 -5.08 5.03 -5.29
N GLU A 275 -5.21 4.65 -6.56
CA GLU A 275 -5.66 5.54 -7.64
C GLU A 275 -7.13 5.95 -7.49
N ARG A 276 -7.95 5.09 -6.88
CA ARG A 276 -9.38 5.36 -6.70
C ARG A 276 -9.58 6.55 -5.74
N PRO A 277 -10.36 7.58 -6.15
CA PRO A 277 -10.68 8.67 -5.26
C PRO A 277 -11.56 8.16 -4.12
N GLN A 278 -11.14 8.41 -2.88
CA GLN A 278 -11.95 8.13 -1.72
C GLN A 278 -13.09 9.15 -1.61
N SER A 279 -14.33 8.70 -1.71
CA SER A 279 -15.49 9.50 -1.30
C SER A 279 -15.48 9.59 0.22
N ARG A 280 -15.30 10.78 0.79
CA ARG A 280 -15.56 11.04 2.21
C ARG A 280 -17.06 10.85 2.48
N GLY A 281 -17.45 9.64 2.83
CA GLY A 281 -18.83 9.34 3.18
C GLY A 281 -18.98 7.87 3.52
N ARG A 282 -19.08 7.58 4.83
CA ARG A 282 -19.42 6.30 5.48
C ARG A 282 -18.30 5.25 5.51
N SER A 283 -17.83 5.00 6.74
CA SER A 283 -17.20 3.77 7.14
C SER A 283 -18.13 2.59 6.78
N ASN A 284 -17.82 1.90 5.71
CA ASN A 284 -18.25 0.55 5.46
C ASN A 284 -16.99 -0.20 5.07
N SER A 285 -16.54 -1.05 5.97
CA SER A 285 -15.53 -2.07 5.70
C SER A 285 -16.01 -2.92 4.52
N ARG A 286 -15.60 -2.56 3.32
CA ARG A 286 -15.75 -3.44 2.17
C ARG A 286 -14.63 -4.47 2.25
N MET A 287 -14.93 -5.59 2.89
CA MET A 287 -14.27 -6.83 2.54
C MET A 287 -14.45 -7.00 1.03
N SER A 288 -13.35 -7.08 0.29
CA SER A 288 -13.38 -7.44 -1.11
C SER A 288 -14.07 -8.80 -1.21
N GLU A 289 -15.31 -8.81 -1.69
CA GLU A 289 -16.00 -10.06 -2.05
C GLU A 289 -15.19 -10.71 -3.16
N THR A 290 -14.52 -11.79 -2.81
CA THR A 290 -14.04 -12.77 -3.77
C THR A 290 -15.26 -13.26 -4.55
N PRO A 291 -15.24 -13.34 -5.89
CA PRO A 291 -16.40 -13.81 -6.65
C PRO A 291 -16.74 -15.24 -6.22
N ARG A 292 -17.91 -15.41 -5.61
CA ARG A 292 -18.50 -16.72 -5.32
C ARG A 292 -18.70 -17.44 -6.64
N THR A 293 -17.86 -18.43 -6.94
CA THR A 293 -18.13 -19.44 -7.94
C THR A 293 -19.40 -20.16 -7.52
N GLN A 294 -20.48 -19.96 -8.28
CA GLN A 294 -21.73 -20.68 -8.12
C GLN A 294 -21.49 -22.16 -8.41
N LEU A 295 -21.37 -22.96 -7.38
CA LEU A 295 -21.57 -24.41 -7.48
C LEU A 295 -23.07 -24.65 -7.73
N ARG A 296 -23.44 -24.88 -8.98
CA ARG A 296 -24.72 -25.48 -9.31
C ARG A 296 -24.65 -26.97 -8.96
N THR A 297 -25.45 -27.35 -7.98
CA THR A 297 -25.87 -28.73 -7.75
C THR A 297 -26.76 -29.21 -8.91
N HIS A 298 -26.35 -30.28 -9.53
CA HIS A 298 -27.21 -31.32 -10.15
C HIS A 298 -26.70 -32.68 -9.72
#